data_86c665bafb5af0c54cfb4dbb5a602fb3
#
_entry.id   86c665bafb5af0c54cfb4dbb5a602fb3
#
_cell.length_a   1.000
_cell.length_b   1.000
_cell.length_c   1.000
_cell.angle_alpha   90.00
_cell.angle_beta   90.00
_cell.angle_gamma   90.00
#
_symmetry.space_group_name_H-M   'P 1'
#
loop_
_entity.id
_entity.type
_entity.pdbx_description
1 polymer ?
#
loop_
_entity_poly.entity_id
_entity_poly.type
_entity_poly.pdbx_seq_one_letter_code
_entity_poly.pdbx_strand_id
1 'polypeptide(L)'
;MDKKITRAAIFHRSHTNMSYAYSSNQLHMRLRTAKGEVTEVFLRAGDPFDWASQGGGGNLNNEGASGWLGGRNYPMKKECETELHDYWLCEFTPEFYRSRYAFIVKNNTETLLIGEKRIFPLSNLSDDPALDQLVNFYCFPYINAIDVFTPPEWVKNTVWYQIFPERFANGMPTLSPPQTQPWGSMIPANKSFFGGDLQGVIDHLDYLEALGINGIYFTPLTLAPSNHKYDAIDYFTIDPHFGDIDTLKSLCQEAHRRGIKIMLDAVFNHLGEQSPQWQDVIKNGVQSKYYNWFYIDDFPLINKNATLNKERLNYRSFSFSTGMPKLNTENPDVIEHLLEVGRYWIREFDIDAWRLDVANEVDQHFWRRFRIEMKRLKPELFILGEVWHDAHNWLTGDQFDAVMNYPMAEAILNFFAHQSIDAKTFKHLINEAFVNYPINVNEVMFSLLDSHDTPRILHLCHGDKNRVKLSFLFLLSQTGTPCIYYGSEIGMTGGSDPLNRACMEWDPAKQDRDLLQHMKKLITLRKNTPAMSSHNIDWLLSDSQTLIYSKTHQHDTVFIIINASAGQSTITLPSQLAYKSVFDLYDNNIVQLSDTCTLPEYGFAIYRLHTTGDSQSPTLIKSARVIANDLTRE
;
A
#
# COMPACT_ATOMS: atom_id res chain seq x y z
N MET A 1 16.93 11.20 37.34
CA MET A 1 18.35 11.18 36.94
C MET A 1 18.42 11.66 35.50
N ASP A 2 19.12 12.76 35.26
CA ASP A 2 19.33 13.27 33.92
C ASP A 2 20.19 12.27 33.14
N LYS A 3 19.56 11.59 32.18
CA LYS A 3 20.20 10.50 31.42
C LYS A 3 20.90 11.09 30.19
N LYS A 4 22.14 10.67 29.92
CA LYS A 4 22.82 11.00 28.66
C LYS A 4 22.10 10.36 27.48
N ILE A 5 22.13 11.01 26.32
CA ILE A 5 21.54 10.51 25.10
C ILE A 5 22.25 9.23 24.65
N THR A 6 21.49 8.18 24.38
CA THR A 6 21.99 6.88 23.92
C THR A 6 22.42 6.97 22.47
N ARG A 7 23.74 7.22 22.22
CA ARG A 7 24.30 7.44 20.88
C ARG A 7 24.05 6.26 19.93
N ALA A 8 24.06 5.03 20.44
CA ALA A 8 23.81 3.83 19.62
C ALA A 8 22.40 3.73 19.05
N ALA A 9 21.42 4.45 19.62
CA ALA A 9 20.06 4.49 19.15
C ALA A 9 19.83 5.58 18.09
N ILE A 10 20.77 6.52 17.95
CA ILE A 10 20.70 7.57 16.94
C ILE A 10 20.99 6.94 15.57
N PHE A 11 20.07 7.12 14.63
CA PHE A 11 20.23 6.60 13.28
C PHE A 11 19.71 7.57 12.24
N HIS A 12 20.53 7.75 11.22
CA HIS A 12 20.21 8.45 9.99
C HIS A 12 21.05 7.87 8.85
N ARG A 13 20.47 7.85 7.65
CA ARG A 13 21.18 7.49 6.42
C ARG A 13 20.63 8.31 5.27
N SER A 14 21.52 8.98 4.52
CA SER A 14 21.14 9.74 3.33
C SER A 14 20.67 8.84 2.20
N HIS A 15 19.79 9.33 1.34
CA HIS A 15 19.20 8.62 0.20
C HIS A 15 18.48 7.31 0.56
N THR A 16 17.68 7.37 1.63
CA THR A 16 16.79 6.29 2.08
C THR A 16 15.47 6.91 2.56
N ASN A 17 14.61 6.12 3.22
CA ASN A 17 13.43 6.62 3.94
C ASN A 17 13.77 7.69 5.01
N MET A 18 15.05 7.84 5.37
CA MET A 18 15.52 8.84 6.35
C MET A 18 15.87 10.18 5.69
N SER A 19 16.13 10.23 4.39
CA SER A 19 16.46 11.46 3.66
C SER A 19 16.15 11.27 2.17
N TYR A 20 15.11 11.93 1.68
CA TYR A 20 14.64 11.80 0.29
C TYR A 20 14.01 13.10 -0.22
N ALA A 21 13.98 13.26 -1.53
CA ALA A 21 13.22 14.32 -2.17
C ALA A 21 11.73 13.93 -2.21
N TYR A 22 10.90 14.69 -1.50
CA TYR A 22 9.45 14.52 -1.55
C TYR A 22 8.86 15.13 -2.83
N SER A 23 9.45 16.25 -3.26
CA SER A 23 9.13 16.91 -4.52
C SER A 23 10.40 17.46 -5.17
N SER A 24 10.28 18.09 -6.34
CA SER A 24 11.42 18.67 -7.06
C SER A 24 12.16 19.77 -6.30
N ASN A 25 11.61 20.29 -5.20
CA ASN A 25 12.23 21.35 -4.41
C ASN A 25 12.15 21.15 -2.89
N GLN A 26 11.58 20.03 -2.43
CA GLN A 26 11.39 19.76 -0.99
C GLN A 26 12.04 18.44 -0.60
N LEU A 27 12.80 18.47 0.47
CA LEU A 27 13.41 17.32 1.11
C LEU A 27 12.69 16.99 2.42
N HIS A 28 12.51 15.70 2.66
CA HIS A 28 12.12 15.18 3.96
C HIS A 28 13.36 14.59 4.64
N MET A 29 13.65 15.08 5.84
CA MET A 29 14.81 14.70 6.65
C MET A 29 14.33 14.09 7.94
N ARG A 30 14.62 12.80 8.17
CA ARG A 30 14.29 12.07 9.39
C ARG A 30 15.50 11.78 10.23
N LEU A 31 15.33 11.78 11.55
CA LEU A 31 16.28 11.27 12.51
C LEU A 31 15.58 10.33 13.48
N ARG A 32 16.20 9.19 13.79
CA ARG A 32 15.76 8.28 14.83
C ARG A 32 16.60 8.47 16.09
N THR A 33 15.95 8.46 17.27
CA THR A 33 16.59 8.52 18.59
C THR A 33 16.01 7.47 19.53
N ALA A 34 16.64 7.22 20.66
CA ALA A 34 16.01 6.41 21.71
C ALA A 34 14.74 7.08 22.23
N LYS A 35 13.72 6.29 22.50
CA LYS A 35 12.41 6.76 22.96
C LYS A 35 12.52 7.59 24.24
N GLY A 36 12.00 8.81 24.21
CA GLY A 36 11.88 9.70 25.39
C GLY A 36 13.20 10.27 25.93
N GLU A 37 14.35 10.09 25.24
CA GLU A 37 15.64 10.61 25.71
C GLU A 37 15.97 12.00 25.16
N VAL A 38 15.35 12.42 24.06
CA VAL A 38 15.61 13.69 23.36
C VAL A 38 14.39 14.58 23.47
N THR A 39 14.60 15.85 23.80
CA THR A 39 13.52 16.85 23.95
C THR A 39 13.39 17.78 22.75
N GLU A 40 14.51 18.08 22.09
CA GLU A 40 14.56 18.99 20.94
C GLU A 40 15.52 18.44 19.89
N VAL A 41 15.12 18.53 18.61
CA VAL A 41 15.96 18.19 17.47
C VAL A 41 15.89 19.32 16.45
N PHE A 42 17.06 19.64 15.87
CA PHE A 42 17.17 20.58 14.76
C PHE A 42 17.93 19.93 13.61
N LEU A 43 17.48 20.20 12.41
CA LEU A 43 18.25 20.01 11.19
C LEU A 43 19.13 21.25 10.99
N ARG A 44 20.46 21.11 11.03
CA ARG A 44 21.38 22.14 10.60
C ARG A 44 21.72 21.92 9.14
N ALA A 45 21.29 22.82 8.26
CA ALA A 45 21.38 22.61 6.82
C ALA A 45 21.66 23.91 6.07
N GLY A 46 22.25 23.81 4.88
CA GLY A 46 22.49 24.92 3.96
C GLY A 46 23.31 24.52 2.74
N ASP A 47 23.49 25.48 1.81
CA ASP A 47 24.29 25.26 0.62
C ASP A 47 25.79 25.10 0.95
N PRO A 48 26.49 24.07 0.44
CA PRO A 48 27.89 23.82 0.71
C PRO A 48 28.83 24.91 0.19
N PHE A 49 28.37 25.79 -0.69
CA PHE A 49 29.20 26.82 -1.34
C PHE A 49 28.92 28.24 -0.85
N ASP A 50 28.06 28.43 0.15
CA ASP A 50 27.71 29.74 0.70
C ASP A 50 28.60 30.08 1.90
N TRP A 51 29.70 30.81 1.64
CA TRP A 51 30.73 31.20 2.61
C TRP A 51 30.96 32.70 2.64
N ALA A 52 31.30 33.25 3.81
CA ALA A 52 31.58 34.67 4.02
C ALA A 52 32.83 35.17 3.29
N SER A 53 33.84 34.32 3.05
CA SER A 53 35.06 34.66 2.35
C SER A 53 35.13 34.06 0.96
N GLN A 54 35.45 34.88 -0.06
CA GLN A 54 35.56 34.48 -1.48
C GLN A 54 36.72 33.52 -1.79
N GLY A 55 37.28 32.82 -0.87
CA GLY A 55 38.37 31.86 -1.07
C GLY A 55 37.97 30.39 -0.86
N GLY A 56 36.73 30.14 -0.42
CA GLY A 56 36.27 28.82 0.01
C GLY A 56 35.63 27.94 -1.08
N GLY A 57 35.69 28.33 -2.33
CA GLY A 57 35.03 27.62 -3.41
C GLY A 57 35.54 26.20 -3.62
N GLY A 58 34.75 25.22 -3.25
CA GLY A 58 34.84 23.87 -3.76
C GLY A 58 35.74 22.86 -3.05
N ASN A 59 36.50 23.23 -2.05
CA ASN A 59 37.32 22.27 -1.31
C ASN A 59 36.78 22.06 0.11
N LEU A 60 36.08 20.94 0.33
CA LEU A 60 35.54 20.55 1.64
C LEU A 60 36.60 20.37 2.73
N ASN A 61 37.90 20.41 2.37
CA ASN A 61 39.05 20.28 3.24
C ASN A 61 39.75 21.61 3.51
N ASN A 62 39.14 22.77 3.21
CA ASN A 62 39.74 24.05 3.51
C ASN A 62 39.82 24.28 5.03
N GLU A 63 40.93 23.83 5.61
CA GLU A 63 41.38 24.25 6.92
C GLU A 63 41.68 25.76 6.83
N GLY A 64 40.74 26.59 7.27
CA GLY A 64 40.88 28.04 7.28
C GLY A 64 39.76 28.86 6.65
N ALA A 65 38.79 28.26 6.01
CA ALA A 65 37.56 28.96 5.65
C ALA A 65 36.66 29.08 6.90
N SER A 66 36.47 30.28 7.39
CA SER A 66 35.58 30.58 8.51
C SER A 66 34.29 31.23 8.00
N GLY A 67 33.17 30.92 8.65
CA GLY A 67 31.90 31.58 8.39
C GLY A 67 31.10 30.94 7.23
N TRP A 68 30.70 29.69 7.39
CA TRP A 68 29.68 29.11 6.54
C TRP A 68 28.35 29.84 6.74
N LEU A 69 27.92 30.62 5.73
CA LEU A 69 26.71 31.43 5.79
C LEU A 69 25.45 30.57 5.56
N GLY A 70 25.58 29.44 4.87
CA GLY A 70 24.48 28.52 4.59
C GLY A 70 23.93 27.76 5.80
N GLY A 71 24.68 27.76 6.92
CA GLY A 71 24.33 26.96 8.09
C GLY A 71 23.19 27.52 8.93
N ARG A 72 21.97 27.08 8.69
CA ARG A 72 20.80 27.45 9.50
C ARG A 72 20.24 26.25 10.25
N ASN A 73 19.61 26.51 11.41
CA ASN A 73 18.98 25.49 12.24
C ASN A 73 17.46 25.50 12.02
N TYR A 74 16.92 24.39 11.54
CA TYR A 74 15.49 24.19 11.30
C TYR A 74 14.94 23.24 12.37
N PRO A 75 13.89 23.62 13.14
CA PRO A 75 13.32 22.74 14.15
C PRO A 75 12.68 21.52 13.49
N MET A 76 12.93 20.35 14.06
CA MET A 76 12.29 19.10 13.67
C MET A 76 11.11 18.79 14.58
N LYS A 77 10.03 18.25 14.01
CA LYS A 77 8.88 17.78 14.76
C LYS A 77 9.03 16.30 15.05
N LYS A 78 8.57 15.86 16.23
CA LYS A 78 8.41 14.42 16.50
C LYS A 78 7.31 13.91 15.57
N GLU A 79 7.68 13.07 14.60
CA GLU A 79 6.77 12.47 13.63
C GLU A 79 5.93 11.37 14.29
N CYS A 80 6.61 10.46 14.97
CA CYS A 80 5.96 9.38 15.70
C CYS A 80 6.92 8.72 16.71
N GLU A 81 6.38 7.74 17.45
CA GLU A 81 7.17 6.84 18.29
C GLU A 81 6.85 5.39 17.96
N THR A 82 7.87 4.52 18.03
CA THR A 82 7.73 3.07 18.02
C THR A 82 7.95 2.51 19.43
N GLU A 83 8.09 1.22 19.57
CA GLU A 83 8.33 0.62 20.89
C GLU A 83 9.62 1.16 21.55
N LEU A 84 10.71 1.28 20.78
CA LEU A 84 12.04 1.61 21.28
C LEU A 84 12.55 3.00 20.86
N HIS A 85 11.95 3.62 19.85
CA HIS A 85 12.50 4.81 19.22
C HIS A 85 11.50 5.94 19.04
N ASP A 86 12.01 7.17 19.02
CA ASP A 86 11.33 8.36 18.51
C ASP A 86 11.88 8.69 17.11
N TYR A 87 10.99 9.09 16.21
CA TYR A 87 11.31 9.58 14.88
C TYR A 87 10.98 11.07 14.79
N TRP A 88 11.91 11.82 14.21
CA TRP A 88 11.82 13.25 14.03
C TRP A 88 11.87 13.58 12.55
N LEU A 89 11.02 14.48 12.09
CA LEU A 89 10.90 14.88 10.68
C LEU A 89 11.06 16.39 10.54
N CYS A 90 11.81 16.80 9.53
CA CYS A 90 11.84 18.17 9.01
C CYS A 90 11.54 18.14 7.51
N GLU A 91 10.54 18.90 7.12
CA GLU A 91 10.30 19.26 5.73
C GLU A 91 11.16 20.50 5.41
N PHE A 92 12.08 20.36 4.48
CA PHE A 92 13.11 21.36 4.22
C PHE A 92 13.18 21.67 2.72
N THR A 93 13.13 22.96 2.36
CA THR A 93 13.31 23.44 0.99
C THR A 93 14.70 24.07 0.86
N PRO A 94 15.68 23.39 0.24
CA PRO A 94 17.01 23.95 0.03
C PRO A 94 16.98 25.04 -1.04
N GLU A 95 17.61 26.18 -0.76
CA GLU A 95 17.62 27.36 -1.64
C GLU A 95 18.16 27.07 -3.04
N PHE A 96 19.20 26.20 -3.13
CA PHE A 96 19.88 25.84 -4.39
C PHE A 96 19.74 24.36 -4.74
N TYR A 97 18.62 23.70 -4.36
CA TYR A 97 18.31 22.30 -4.69
C TYR A 97 19.33 21.27 -4.19
N ARG A 98 20.22 21.62 -3.26
CA ARG A 98 21.23 20.76 -2.64
C ARG A 98 21.48 21.19 -1.21
N SER A 99 22.06 20.32 -0.38
CA SER A 99 22.36 20.66 1.01
C SER A 99 23.51 19.86 1.58
N ARG A 100 24.35 20.53 2.39
CA ARG A 100 25.09 19.89 3.47
C ARG A 100 24.26 20.00 4.74
N TYR A 101 24.20 18.93 5.53
CA TYR A 101 23.38 18.93 6.71
C TYR A 101 23.90 18.01 7.82
N ALA A 102 23.53 18.32 9.05
CA ALA A 102 23.75 17.54 10.25
C ALA A 102 22.54 17.70 11.16
N PHE A 103 22.48 16.93 12.24
CA PHE A 103 21.39 17.07 13.20
C PHE A 103 21.93 17.54 14.54
N ILE A 104 21.19 18.39 15.22
CA ILE A 104 21.45 18.78 16.58
C ILE A 104 20.38 18.14 17.46
N VAL A 105 20.80 17.32 18.41
CA VAL A 105 19.90 16.67 19.38
C VAL A 105 20.20 17.20 20.77
N LYS A 106 19.14 17.47 21.54
CA LYS A 106 19.26 18.09 22.86
C LYS A 106 18.35 17.44 23.87
N ASN A 107 18.85 17.34 25.09
CA ASN A 107 18.06 17.07 26.30
C ASN A 107 18.55 17.97 27.43
N ASN A 108 18.06 17.75 28.66
CA ASN A 108 18.45 18.56 29.83
C ASN A 108 19.91 18.39 30.22
N THR A 109 20.61 17.37 29.71
CA THR A 109 21.98 17.01 30.15
C THR A 109 23.05 17.41 29.14
N GLU A 110 22.77 17.27 27.85
CA GLU A 110 23.77 17.50 26.80
C GLU A 110 23.10 17.93 25.46
N THR A 111 23.93 18.62 24.66
CA THR A 111 23.61 18.95 23.28
C THR A 111 24.67 18.34 22.37
N LEU A 112 24.22 17.60 21.34
CA LEU A 112 25.10 16.90 20.42
C LEU A 112 24.84 17.30 18.97
N LEU A 113 25.92 17.48 18.21
CA LEU A 113 25.88 17.54 16.74
C LEU A 113 26.10 16.13 16.18
N ILE A 114 25.17 15.65 15.40
CA ILE A 114 25.21 14.33 14.75
C ILE A 114 25.59 14.55 13.28
N GLY A 115 26.84 14.30 12.97
CA GLY A 115 27.35 14.30 11.60
C GLY A 115 27.46 12.88 11.03
N GLU A 116 27.78 12.79 9.73
CA GLU A 116 27.95 11.52 9.03
C GLU A 116 29.06 10.65 9.62
N LYS A 117 30.16 11.28 10.02
CA LYS A 117 31.37 10.59 10.50
C LYS A 117 31.52 10.56 12.00
N ARG A 118 31.03 11.59 12.69
CA ARG A 118 31.27 11.78 14.13
C ARG A 118 30.11 12.47 14.82
N ILE A 119 30.01 12.23 16.12
CA ILE A 119 29.13 12.94 17.05
C ILE A 119 29.98 13.86 17.92
N PHE A 120 29.62 15.14 18.01
CA PHE A 120 30.29 16.15 18.77
C PHE A 120 29.41 16.68 19.89
N PRO A 121 29.91 16.83 21.12
CA PRO A 121 29.24 17.66 22.11
C PRO A 121 29.34 19.14 21.67
N LEU A 122 28.25 19.87 21.74
CA LEU A 122 28.21 21.29 21.45
C LEU A 122 28.20 22.10 22.75
N SER A 123 29.00 23.17 22.77
CA SER A 123 29.00 24.15 23.85
C SER A 123 27.85 25.15 23.74
N ASN A 124 27.44 25.47 22.51
CA ASN A 124 26.30 26.34 22.19
C ASN A 124 25.80 26.07 20.76
N LEU A 125 24.72 26.75 20.34
CA LEU A 125 24.04 26.56 19.04
C LEU A 125 24.40 27.64 18.00
N SER A 126 25.29 28.59 18.29
CA SER A 126 25.55 29.73 17.42
C SER A 126 26.99 29.78 16.87
N ASP A 127 27.99 29.54 17.69
CA ASP A 127 29.38 29.79 17.36
C ASP A 127 30.33 28.64 17.73
N ASP A 128 29.79 27.45 18.05
CA ASP A 128 30.64 26.27 18.25
C ASP A 128 31.32 25.88 16.93
N PRO A 129 32.68 25.72 16.92
CA PRO A 129 33.40 25.40 15.69
C PRO A 129 32.94 24.14 14.97
N ALA A 130 32.31 23.19 15.66
CA ALA A 130 31.79 21.97 15.04
C ALA A 130 30.65 22.26 14.07
N LEU A 131 29.94 23.39 14.24
CA LEU A 131 28.77 23.77 13.42
C LEU A 131 29.15 24.14 11.97
N ASP A 132 30.44 24.40 11.68
CA ASP A 132 30.92 24.78 10.35
C ASP A 132 31.89 23.73 9.75
N GLN A 133 32.08 22.59 10.42
CA GLN A 133 32.93 21.50 9.93
C GLN A 133 32.23 20.61 8.92
N LEU A 134 31.95 21.14 7.72
CA LEU A 134 31.14 20.45 6.67
C LEU A 134 31.70 19.09 6.26
N VAL A 135 32.99 18.80 6.50
CA VAL A 135 33.59 17.47 6.24
C VAL A 135 32.92 16.34 7.03
N ASN A 136 32.24 16.67 8.13
CA ASN A 136 31.52 15.73 8.98
C ASN A 136 30.04 15.71 8.68
N PHE A 137 29.52 16.57 7.79
CA PHE A 137 28.10 16.67 7.48
C PHE A 137 27.71 15.67 6.41
N TYR A 138 26.48 15.22 6.48
CA TYR A 138 25.82 14.49 5.41
C TYR A 138 25.70 15.38 4.17
N CYS A 139 25.55 14.74 3.01
CA CYS A 139 25.31 15.43 1.76
C CYS A 139 23.99 14.97 1.16
N PHE A 140 23.15 15.93 0.79
CA PHE A 140 22.11 15.70 -0.20
C PHE A 140 22.55 16.43 -1.48
N PRO A 141 22.83 15.69 -2.57
CA PRO A 141 23.30 16.31 -3.82
C PRO A 141 22.17 17.11 -4.48
N TYR A 142 22.44 17.64 -5.66
CA TYR A 142 21.46 18.41 -6.41
C TYR A 142 20.21 17.56 -6.70
N ILE A 143 19.03 18.12 -6.39
CA ILE A 143 17.75 17.47 -6.67
C ILE A 143 17.46 17.60 -8.16
N ASN A 144 17.53 16.49 -8.89
CA ASN A 144 17.05 16.42 -10.26
C ASN A 144 15.60 15.94 -10.26
N ALA A 145 14.72 16.63 -10.96
CA ALA A 145 13.29 16.29 -10.96
C ALA A 145 13.02 14.83 -11.43
N ILE A 146 13.89 14.29 -12.28
CA ILE A 146 13.79 12.92 -12.79
C ILE A 146 14.09 11.87 -11.71
N ASP A 147 14.85 12.23 -10.67
CA ASP A 147 15.20 11.33 -9.56
C ASP A 147 14.16 11.34 -8.44
N VAL A 148 13.18 12.26 -8.52
CA VAL A 148 12.11 12.36 -7.53
C VAL A 148 11.06 11.30 -7.82
N PHE A 149 10.83 10.41 -6.86
CA PHE A 149 9.75 9.45 -6.96
C PHE A 149 8.39 10.16 -6.95
N THR A 150 7.68 10.04 -8.06
CA THR A 150 6.34 10.63 -8.22
C THR A 150 5.39 9.51 -8.66
N PRO A 151 4.57 8.96 -7.74
CA PRO A 151 3.55 7.98 -8.11
C PRO A 151 2.43 8.66 -8.89
N PRO A 152 1.65 7.89 -9.68
CA PRO A 152 0.50 8.46 -10.38
C PRO A 152 -0.51 9.05 -9.39
N GLU A 153 -0.89 10.31 -9.58
CA GLU A 153 -1.72 11.05 -8.62
C GLU A 153 -3.10 10.42 -8.42
N TRP A 154 -3.67 9.84 -9.48
CA TRP A 154 -4.99 9.19 -9.43
C TRP A 154 -5.06 8.03 -8.43
N VAL A 155 -3.91 7.38 -8.13
CA VAL A 155 -3.85 6.22 -7.22
C VAL A 155 -4.21 6.61 -5.80
N LYS A 156 -3.80 7.80 -5.33
CA LYS A 156 -4.02 8.27 -3.95
C LYS A 156 -5.50 8.29 -3.55
N ASN A 157 -6.39 8.48 -4.53
CA ASN A 157 -7.84 8.55 -4.33
C ASN A 157 -8.57 7.29 -4.76
N THR A 158 -7.84 6.19 -5.02
CA THR A 158 -8.45 4.95 -5.48
C THR A 158 -8.82 4.04 -4.31
N VAL A 159 -10.02 3.50 -4.38
CA VAL A 159 -10.49 2.37 -3.57
C VAL A 159 -10.62 1.19 -4.52
N TRP A 160 -9.75 0.21 -4.32
CA TRP A 160 -9.68 -0.98 -5.15
C TRP A 160 -10.69 -2.05 -4.72
N TYR A 161 -11.11 -2.86 -5.69
CA TYR A 161 -11.90 -4.04 -5.47
C TYR A 161 -11.25 -5.22 -6.19
N GLN A 162 -10.81 -6.23 -5.43
CA GLN A 162 -10.17 -7.40 -6.00
C GLN A 162 -11.21 -8.41 -6.46
N ILE A 163 -11.12 -8.82 -7.72
CA ILE A 163 -11.99 -9.81 -8.35
C ILE A 163 -11.19 -11.07 -8.69
N PHE A 164 -11.73 -12.23 -8.27
CA PHE A 164 -11.37 -13.54 -8.78
C PHE A 164 -12.41 -13.90 -9.85
N PRO A 165 -12.12 -13.77 -11.16
CA PRO A 165 -13.16 -13.77 -12.21
C PRO A 165 -14.02 -15.02 -12.20
N GLU A 166 -13.42 -16.19 -12.04
CA GLU A 166 -14.10 -17.48 -12.04
C GLU A 166 -15.16 -17.63 -10.91
N ARG A 167 -15.08 -16.75 -9.88
CA ARG A 167 -15.93 -16.79 -8.69
C ARG A 167 -16.80 -15.54 -8.50
N PHE A 168 -16.74 -14.58 -9.42
CA PHE A 168 -17.44 -13.30 -9.23
C PHE A 168 -18.87 -13.33 -9.81
N ALA A 169 -19.03 -13.60 -11.10
CA ALA A 169 -20.35 -13.75 -11.73
C ALA A 169 -20.22 -14.49 -13.06
N ASN A 170 -21.22 -15.32 -13.39
CA ASN A 170 -21.33 -16.03 -14.66
C ASN A 170 -22.29 -15.26 -15.59
N GLY A 171 -21.77 -14.45 -16.50
CA GLY A 171 -22.54 -13.66 -17.45
C GLY A 171 -22.81 -14.39 -18.76
N MET A 172 -21.90 -15.32 -19.16
CA MET A 172 -22.03 -16.12 -20.40
C MET A 172 -21.87 -17.62 -20.12
N PRO A 173 -22.90 -18.31 -19.67
CA PRO A 173 -22.83 -19.74 -19.34
C PRO A 173 -22.31 -20.64 -20.46
N THR A 174 -22.37 -20.18 -21.71
CA THR A 174 -21.85 -20.89 -22.89
C THR A 174 -20.33 -20.97 -22.94
N LEU A 175 -19.62 -20.11 -22.21
CA LEU A 175 -18.15 -20.13 -22.09
C LEU A 175 -17.68 -21.06 -20.98
N SER A 176 -18.56 -21.47 -20.09
CA SER A 176 -18.21 -22.28 -18.93
C SER A 176 -17.61 -23.65 -19.32
N PRO A 177 -16.54 -24.11 -18.64
CA PRO A 177 -15.98 -25.44 -18.88
C PRO A 177 -17.01 -26.55 -18.70
N PRO A 178 -16.89 -27.71 -19.40
CA PRO A 178 -17.86 -28.80 -19.32
C PRO A 178 -18.12 -29.34 -17.91
N GLN A 179 -17.13 -29.23 -17.00
CA GLN A 179 -17.21 -29.69 -15.61
C GLN A 179 -17.71 -28.63 -14.63
N THR A 180 -18.21 -27.52 -15.11
CA THR A 180 -18.67 -26.39 -14.27
C THR A 180 -19.80 -26.84 -13.35
N GLN A 181 -19.67 -26.50 -12.07
CA GLN A 181 -20.70 -26.73 -11.06
C GLN A 181 -21.73 -25.61 -11.07
N PRO A 182 -22.98 -25.87 -10.66
CA PRO A 182 -23.95 -24.79 -10.47
C PRO A 182 -23.38 -23.71 -9.50
N TRP A 183 -23.68 -22.44 -9.75
CA TRP A 183 -23.16 -21.31 -8.99
C TRP A 183 -23.38 -21.48 -7.48
N GLY A 184 -22.30 -21.46 -6.71
CA GLY A 184 -22.35 -21.59 -5.25
C GLY A 184 -22.89 -22.91 -4.69
N SER A 185 -23.02 -23.95 -5.51
CA SER A 185 -23.68 -25.24 -5.13
C SER A 185 -22.84 -26.09 -4.18
N MET A 186 -21.52 -25.81 -4.05
CA MET A 186 -20.63 -26.58 -3.21
C MET A 186 -19.54 -25.71 -2.60
N ILE A 187 -18.89 -26.23 -1.56
CA ILE A 187 -17.67 -25.64 -1.00
C ILE A 187 -16.58 -25.66 -2.08
N PRO A 188 -15.87 -24.54 -2.32
CA PRO A 188 -14.87 -24.47 -3.37
C PRO A 188 -13.71 -25.46 -3.10
N ALA A 189 -13.25 -26.09 -4.15
CA ALA A 189 -12.05 -26.94 -4.16
C ALA A 189 -11.06 -26.44 -5.23
N ASN A 190 -9.80 -26.85 -5.14
CA ASN A 190 -8.73 -26.37 -6.04
C ASN A 190 -9.03 -26.59 -7.53
N LYS A 191 -9.83 -27.61 -7.86
CA LYS A 191 -10.18 -27.99 -9.25
C LYS A 191 -11.64 -27.71 -9.59
N SER A 192 -12.42 -27.05 -8.72
CA SER A 192 -13.81 -26.73 -9.03
C SER A 192 -13.92 -25.50 -9.93
N PHE A 193 -14.83 -25.55 -10.89
CA PHE A 193 -15.19 -24.43 -11.75
C PHE A 193 -16.67 -24.08 -11.53
N PHE A 194 -16.99 -22.79 -11.51
CA PHE A 194 -18.34 -22.27 -11.37
C PHE A 194 -18.73 -21.35 -12.54
N GLY A 195 -17.77 -21.07 -13.44
CA GLY A 195 -18.02 -20.41 -14.71
C GLY A 195 -18.14 -18.90 -14.66
N GLY A 196 -17.57 -18.25 -13.66
CA GLY A 196 -17.48 -16.79 -13.66
C GLY A 196 -16.61 -16.30 -14.83
N ASP A 197 -16.98 -15.14 -15.41
CA ASP A 197 -16.41 -14.60 -16.63
C ASP A 197 -16.38 -13.06 -16.66
N LEU A 198 -15.78 -12.47 -17.70
CA LEU A 198 -15.67 -11.02 -17.85
C LEU A 198 -17.01 -10.35 -18.15
N GLN A 199 -17.93 -11.03 -18.82
CA GLN A 199 -19.29 -10.50 -19.05
C GLN A 199 -20.03 -10.36 -17.71
N GLY A 200 -19.89 -11.33 -16.81
CA GLY A 200 -20.44 -11.24 -15.46
C GLY A 200 -19.88 -10.06 -14.67
N VAL A 201 -18.64 -9.67 -14.90
CA VAL A 201 -18.08 -8.44 -14.31
C VAL A 201 -18.71 -7.20 -14.93
N ILE A 202 -18.83 -7.15 -16.26
CA ILE A 202 -19.49 -6.03 -16.97
C ILE A 202 -20.91 -5.82 -16.43
N ASP A 203 -21.67 -6.88 -16.28
CA ASP A 203 -23.07 -6.86 -15.81
C ASP A 203 -23.19 -6.32 -14.37
N HIS A 204 -22.09 -6.32 -13.59
CA HIS A 204 -22.08 -5.86 -12.20
C HIS A 204 -21.25 -4.60 -11.96
N LEU A 205 -20.81 -3.87 -13.00
CA LEU A 205 -20.10 -2.61 -12.84
C LEU A 205 -20.91 -1.55 -12.10
N ASP A 206 -22.24 -1.53 -12.28
CA ASP A 206 -23.13 -0.61 -11.56
C ASP A 206 -23.16 -0.89 -10.04
N TYR A 207 -23.02 -2.15 -9.63
CA TYR A 207 -22.87 -2.52 -8.22
C TYR A 207 -21.57 -1.94 -7.64
N LEU A 208 -20.46 -2.08 -8.36
CA LEU A 208 -19.16 -1.58 -7.93
C LEU A 208 -19.14 -0.05 -7.88
N GLU A 209 -19.72 0.63 -8.85
CA GLU A 209 -19.90 2.08 -8.85
C GLU A 209 -20.75 2.54 -7.65
N ALA A 210 -21.88 1.86 -7.39
CA ALA A 210 -22.77 2.14 -6.26
C ALA A 210 -22.14 1.83 -4.90
N LEU A 211 -21.17 0.93 -4.82
CA LEU A 211 -20.34 0.70 -3.64
C LEU A 211 -19.33 1.83 -3.42
N GLY A 212 -19.00 2.56 -4.48
CA GLY A 212 -18.00 3.62 -4.46
C GLY A 212 -16.60 3.18 -4.92
N ILE A 213 -16.48 2.03 -5.57
CA ILE A 213 -15.22 1.52 -6.13
C ILE A 213 -14.82 2.37 -7.34
N ASN A 214 -13.54 2.67 -7.47
CA ASN A 214 -12.95 3.33 -8.64
C ASN A 214 -11.64 2.71 -9.13
N GLY A 215 -11.34 1.47 -8.69
CA GLY A 215 -10.31 0.61 -9.25
C GLY A 215 -10.67 -0.85 -9.09
N ILE A 216 -10.48 -1.64 -10.14
CA ILE A 216 -10.65 -3.10 -10.10
C ILE A 216 -9.29 -3.75 -10.29
N TYR A 217 -8.96 -4.70 -9.42
CA TYR A 217 -7.82 -5.57 -9.55
C TYR A 217 -8.28 -6.99 -9.86
N PHE A 218 -7.88 -7.53 -11.01
CA PHE A 218 -8.16 -8.90 -11.41
C PHE A 218 -6.99 -9.82 -11.06
N THR A 219 -7.29 -11.03 -10.52
CA THR A 219 -6.35 -12.15 -10.62
C THR A 219 -6.14 -12.52 -12.09
N PRO A 220 -5.13 -13.35 -12.46
CA PRO A 220 -4.75 -13.51 -13.86
C PRO A 220 -5.90 -13.85 -14.81
N LEU A 221 -5.88 -13.26 -16.01
CA LEU A 221 -6.88 -13.49 -17.07
C LEU A 221 -6.36 -14.36 -18.21
N THR A 222 -5.07 -14.71 -18.19
CA THR A 222 -4.38 -15.39 -19.26
C THR A 222 -4.74 -16.88 -19.34
N LEU A 223 -4.59 -17.46 -20.55
CA LEU A 223 -4.85 -18.87 -20.81
C LEU A 223 -4.10 -19.79 -19.84
N ALA A 224 -4.84 -20.58 -19.07
CA ALA A 224 -4.30 -21.53 -18.11
C ALA A 224 -5.29 -22.65 -17.78
N PRO A 225 -4.84 -23.86 -17.38
CA PRO A 225 -5.71 -24.98 -17.12
C PRO A 225 -6.46 -24.87 -15.77
N SER A 226 -5.92 -24.13 -14.81
CA SER A 226 -6.54 -23.94 -13.49
C SER A 226 -7.64 -22.88 -13.48
N ASN A 227 -8.43 -22.87 -12.41
CA ASN A 227 -9.42 -21.82 -12.16
C ASN A 227 -8.79 -20.49 -11.71
N HIS A 228 -7.57 -20.53 -11.15
CA HIS A 228 -6.85 -19.35 -10.63
C HIS A 228 -5.94 -18.69 -11.67
N LYS A 229 -5.58 -19.38 -12.74
CA LYS A 229 -4.78 -18.90 -13.89
C LYS A 229 -3.32 -18.52 -13.59
N TYR A 230 -2.78 -18.82 -12.41
CA TYR A 230 -1.35 -18.57 -12.11
C TYR A 230 -0.41 -19.55 -12.83
N ASP A 231 -0.89 -20.68 -13.35
CA ASP A 231 -0.14 -21.63 -14.17
C ASP A 231 -0.31 -21.36 -15.67
N ALA A 232 0.04 -20.13 -16.11
CA ALA A 232 -0.18 -19.64 -17.45
C ALA A 232 0.43 -20.53 -18.56
N ILE A 233 -0.36 -20.85 -19.58
CA ILE A 233 0.08 -21.50 -20.82
C ILE A 233 0.63 -20.46 -21.79
N ASP A 234 -0.10 -19.36 -21.93
CA ASP A 234 0.23 -18.26 -22.86
C ASP A 234 -0.18 -16.92 -22.24
N TYR A 235 0.76 -15.99 -22.18
CA TYR A 235 0.53 -14.66 -21.61
C TYR A 235 -0.21 -13.68 -22.52
N PHE A 236 -0.33 -13.98 -23.83
CA PHE A 236 -0.96 -13.08 -24.81
C PHE A 236 -2.42 -13.43 -25.10
N THR A 237 -2.85 -14.61 -24.66
CA THR A 237 -4.21 -15.11 -24.91
C THR A 237 -5.06 -14.97 -23.64
N ILE A 238 -6.22 -14.32 -23.77
CA ILE A 238 -7.25 -14.34 -22.73
C ILE A 238 -7.79 -15.77 -22.61
N ASP A 239 -7.99 -16.26 -21.39
CA ASP A 239 -8.59 -17.58 -21.21
C ASP A 239 -10.00 -17.61 -21.83
N PRO A 240 -10.30 -18.54 -22.76
CA PRO A 240 -11.58 -18.57 -23.46
C PRO A 240 -12.80 -18.80 -22.54
N HIS A 241 -12.57 -19.30 -21.31
CA HIS A 241 -13.63 -19.39 -20.31
C HIS A 241 -14.02 -18.04 -19.71
N PHE A 242 -13.15 -17.03 -19.84
CA PHE A 242 -13.42 -15.66 -19.38
C PHE A 242 -14.00 -14.78 -20.47
N GLY A 243 -13.79 -15.11 -21.75
CA GLY A 243 -14.20 -14.32 -22.89
C GLY A 243 -13.09 -14.18 -23.92
N ASP A 244 -13.15 -13.11 -24.68
CA ASP A 244 -12.22 -12.80 -25.76
C ASP A 244 -11.70 -11.36 -25.68
N ILE A 245 -10.93 -10.96 -26.72
CA ILE A 245 -10.35 -9.62 -26.83
C ILE A 245 -11.44 -8.53 -26.80
N ASP A 246 -12.55 -8.75 -27.50
CA ASP A 246 -13.63 -7.76 -27.60
C ASP A 246 -14.36 -7.61 -26.27
N THR A 247 -14.55 -8.71 -25.54
CA THR A 247 -15.15 -8.71 -24.20
C THR A 247 -14.29 -7.91 -23.22
N LEU A 248 -12.95 -8.12 -23.20
CA LEU A 248 -12.07 -7.37 -22.30
C LEU A 248 -11.97 -5.89 -22.70
N LYS A 249 -11.92 -5.58 -24.01
CA LYS A 249 -11.98 -4.18 -24.47
C LYS A 249 -13.26 -3.48 -24.01
N SER A 250 -14.39 -4.17 -24.11
CA SER A 250 -15.68 -3.66 -23.65
C SER A 250 -15.67 -3.43 -22.14
N LEU A 251 -15.13 -4.37 -21.37
CA LEU A 251 -14.98 -4.22 -19.91
C LEU A 251 -14.14 -2.98 -19.55
N CYS A 252 -12.97 -2.82 -20.16
CA CYS A 252 -12.10 -1.66 -19.90
C CYS A 252 -12.81 -0.34 -20.27
N GLN A 253 -13.46 -0.27 -21.42
CA GLN A 253 -14.21 0.91 -21.85
C GLN A 253 -15.35 1.26 -20.90
N GLU A 254 -16.16 0.26 -20.50
CA GLU A 254 -17.28 0.46 -19.59
C GLU A 254 -16.83 0.84 -18.17
N ALA A 255 -15.71 0.26 -17.69
CA ALA A 255 -15.07 0.64 -16.44
C ALA A 255 -14.56 2.09 -16.49
N HIS A 256 -13.82 2.46 -17.53
CA HIS A 256 -13.29 3.82 -17.70
C HIS A 256 -14.40 4.85 -17.82
N ARG A 257 -15.51 4.53 -18.51
CA ARG A 257 -16.68 5.42 -18.60
C ARG A 257 -17.28 5.75 -17.22
N ARG A 258 -17.14 4.84 -16.25
CA ARG A 258 -17.56 5.01 -14.84
C ARG A 258 -16.46 5.60 -13.95
N GLY A 259 -15.29 5.92 -14.52
CA GLY A 259 -14.12 6.39 -13.74
C GLY A 259 -13.45 5.28 -12.93
N ILE A 260 -13.65 4.02 -13.31
CA ILE A 260 -13.04 2.85 -12.66
C ILE A 260 -11.77 2.45 -13.43
N LYS A 261 -10.66 2.37 -12.73
CA LYS A 261 -9.34 1.96 -13.22
C LYS A 261 -9.19 0.44 -13.24
N ILE A 262 -8.40 -0.09 -14.17
CA ILE A 262 -8.19 -1.54 -14.34
C ILE A 262 -6.74 -1.90 -14.04
N MET A 263 -6.56 -2.84 -13.11
CA MET A 263 -5.28 -3.48 -12.78
C MET A 263 -5.34 -4.96 -13.12
N LEU A 264 -4.37 -5.43 -13.89
CA LEU A 264 -4.20 -6.84 -14.21
C LEU A 264 -3.05 -7.45 -13.41
N ASP A 265 -3.08 -8.77 -13.28
CA ASP A 265 -2.03 -9.57 -12.62
C ASP A 265 -1.04 -10.12 -13.64
N ALA A 266 0.27 -9.96 -13.39
CA ALA A 266 1.34 -10.43 -14.23
C ALA A 266 2.17 -11.49 -13.50
N VAL A 267 2.11 -12.73 -13.98
CA VAL A 267 2.82 -13.89 -13.41
C VAL A 267 4.16 -14.07 -14.13
N PHE A 268 5.17 -13.29 -13.78
CA PHE A 268 6.46 -13.30 -14.49
C PHE A 268 7.53 -14.17 -13.83
N ASN A 269 7.26 -14.69 -12.64
CA ASN A 269 8.18 -15.60 -11.95
C ASN A 269 8.26 -16.99 -12.60
N HIS A 270 7.17 -17.49 -13.18
CA HIS A 270 7.07 -18.86 -13.70
C HIS A 270 6.06 -18.97 -14.83
N LEU A 271 6.13 -20.03 -15.61
CA LEU A 271 5.10 -20.48 -16.54
C LEU A 271 4.38 -21.72 -16.01
N GLY A 272 3.23 -22.04 -16.58
CA GLY A 272 2.58 -23.33 -16.37
C GLY A 272 3.31 -24.48 -17.08
N GLU A 273 3.19 -25.70 -16.54
CA GLU A 273 3.81 -26.89 -17.15
C GLU A 273 3.32 -27.16 -18.59
N GLN A 274 2.09 -26.70 -18.92
CA GLN A 274 1.51 -26.91 -20.25
C GLN A 274 1.94 -25.84 -21.26
N SER A 275 2.79 -24.88 -20.87
CA SER A 275 3.30 -23.85 -21.80
C SER A 275 4.11 -24.48 -22.92
N PRO A 276 3.97 -23.99 -24.17
CA PRO A 276 4.74 -24.51 -25.30
C PRO A 276 6.24 -24.52 -25.08
N GLN A 277 6.76 -23.53 -24.36
CA GLN A 277 8.18 -23.39 -24.04
C GLN A 277 8.65 -24.53 -23.13
N TRP A 278 7.91 -24.82 -22.05
CA TRP A 278 8.27 -25.90 -21.14
C TRP A 278 8.07 -27.29 -21.76
N GLN A 279 7.00 -27.46 -22.56
CA GLN A 279 6.76 -28.72 -23.30
C GLN A 279 7.88 -29.01 -24.31
N ASP A 280 8.43 -27.98 -24.96
CA ASP A 280 9.59 -28.15 -25.84
C ASP A 280 10.84 -28.60 -25.06
N VAL A 281 11.07 -28.06 -23.85
CA VAL A 281 12.15 -28.51 -22.95
C VAL A 281 11.95 -29.97 -22.52
N ILE A 282 10.74 -30.36 -22.13
CA ILE A 282 10.43 -31.74 -21.75
C ILE A 282 10.75 -32.72 -22.91
N LYS A 283 10.39 -32.31 -24.14
CA LYS A 283 10.55 -33.15 -25.34
C LYS A 283 12.01 -33.23 -25.83
N ASN A 284 12.69 -32.07 -25.88
CA ASN A 284 13.96 -31.92 -26.59
C ASN A 284 15.17 -31.81 -25.66
N GLY A 285 14.96 -31.74 -24.33
CA GLY A 285 15.99 -31.60 -23.32
C GLY A 285 16.93 -30.42 -23.58
N VAL A 286 18.21 -30.62 -23.49
CA VAL A 286 19.25 -29.60 -23.74
C VAL A 286 19.28 -29.06 -25.19
N GLN A 287 18.58 -29.70 -26.12
CA GLN A 287 18.47 -29.26 -27.53
C GLN A 287 17.29 -28.29 -27.72
N SER A 288 16.47 -28.07 -26.71
CA SER A 288 15.38 -27.10 -26.77
C SER A 288 15.93 -25.69 -26.92
N LYS A 289 15.35 -24.90 -27.83
CA LYS A 289 15.67 -23.46 -27.92
C LYS A 289 15.27 -22.69 -26.68
N TYR A 290 14.38 -23.25 -25.84
CA TYR A 290 13.92 -22.68 -24.59
C TYR A 290 14.64 -23.24 -23.35
N TYR A 291 15.69 -24.08 -23.53
CA TYR A 291 16.41 -24.66 -22.41
C TYR A 291 16.90 -23.62 -21.40
N ASN A 292 17.50 -22.53 -21.88
CA ASN A 292 18.01 -21.44 -21.06
C ASN A 292 16.92 -20.43 -20.57
N TRP A 293 15.66 -20.67 -20.93
CA TRP A 293 14.53 -19.89 -20.38
C TRP A 293 14.19 -20.27 -18.95
N PHE A 294 14.69 -21.42 -18.50
CA PHE A 294 14.42 -21.98 -17.18
C PHE A 294 15.72 -22.31 -16.47
N TYR A 295 15.66 -22.41 -15.15
CA TYR A 295 16.78 -22.86 -14.33
C TYR A 295 16.69 -24.38 -14.18
N ILE A 296 17.45 -25.13 -14.97
CA ILE A 296 17.49 -26.61 -14.99
C ILE A 296 18.83 -27.08 -14.46
N ASP A 297 18.78 -27.92 -13.42
CA ASP A 297 19.97 -28.44 -12.76
C ASP A 297 20.45 -29.76 -13.41
N ASP A 298 19.51 -30.67 -13.77
CA ASP A 298 19.82 -31.98 -14.36
C ASP A 298 18.60 -32.64 -15.03
N PHE A 299 18.84 -33.79 -15.69
CA PHE A 299 17.80 -34.68 -16.23
C PHE A 299 17.89 -36.07 -15.58
N PRO A 300 16.76 -36.78 -15.37
CA PRO A 300 15.39 -36.37 -15.70
C PRO A 300 14.91 -35.21 -14.85
N LEU A 301 14.07 -34.33 -15.41
CA LEU A 301 13.53 -33.13 -14.72
C LEU A 301 12.85 -33.47 -13.39
N ILE A 302 12.25 -34.68 -13.28
CA ILE A 302 11.59 -35.16 -12.07
C ILE A 302 12.24 -36.44 -11.58
N ASN A 303 12.79 -36.41 -10.38
CA ASN A 303 13.30 -37.58 -9.68
C ASN A 303 12.11 -38.32 -9.01
N LYS A 304 11.67 -39.41 -9.64
CA LYS A 304 10.54 -40.24 -9.16
C LYS A 304 10.84 -41.00 -7.87
N ASN A 305 12.10 -41.15 -7.48
CA ASN A 305 12.51 -41.86 -6.29
C ASN A 305 12.64 -40.98 -5.04
N ALA A 306 12.57 -39.67 -5.19
CA ALA A 306 12.64 -38.74 -4.06
C ALA A 306 11.33 -38.71 -3.26
N THR A 307 11.44 -38.66 -1.96
CA THR A 307 10.31 -38.60 -1.01
C THR A 307 9.90 -37.17 -0.69
N LEU A 308 10.85 -36.24 -0.66
CA LEU A 308 10.63 -34.84 -0.36
C LEU A 308 10.42 -34.02 -1.65
N ASN A 309 9.45 -33.16 -1.68
CA ASN A 309 9.15 -32.34 -2.86
C ASN A 309 10.37 -31.55 -3.38
N LYS A 310 11.18 -30.96 -2.49
CA LYS A 310 12.39 -30.22 -2.87
C LYS A 310 13.46 -31.08 -3.57
N GLU A 311 13.45 -32.41 -3.33
CA GLU A 311 14.40 -33.36 -3.91
C GLU A 311 13.87 -34.01 -5.21
N ARG A 312 12.59 -33.77 -5.52
CA ARG A 312 11.94 -34.33 -6.73
C ARG A 312 12.28 -33.56 -7.99
N LEU A 313 12.66 -32.28 -7.85
CA LEU A 313 12.84 -31.39 -8.98
C LEU A 313 14.33 -31.20 -9.28
N ASN A 314 14.72 -31.45 -10.51
CA ASN A 314 16.01 -31.06 -11.08
C ASN A 314 15.92 -29.76 -11.87
N TYR A 315 14.99 -28.86 -11.46
CA TYR A 315 14.83 -27.52 -11.97
C TYR A 315 14.20 -26.63 -10.88
N ARG A 316 14.35 -25.31 -11.01
CA ARG A 316 13.72 -24.35 -10.10
C ARG A 316 12.25 -24.21 -10.44
N SER A 317 11.41 -24.04 -9.43
CA SER A 317 9.96 -23.86 -9.57
C SER A 317 9.40 -22.98 -8.45
N PHE A 318 8.21 -22.44 -8.64
CA PHE A 318 7.48 -21.80 -7.57
C PHE A 318 7.06 -22.83 -6.53
N SER A 319 7.39 -22.58 -5.24
CA SER A 319 6.97 -23.42 -4.08
C SER A 319 7.20 -24.93 -4.25
N PHE A 320 8.26 -25.35 -4.99
CA PHE A 320 8.53 -26.75 -5.35
C PHE A 320 7.37 -27.44 -6.09
N SER A 321 6.52 -26.67 -6.76
CA SER A 321 5.46 -27.18 -7.61
C SER A 321 6.02 -27.72 -8.92
N THR A 322 5.67 -28.95 -9.28
CA THR A 322 6.05 -29.52 -10.58
C THR A 322 5.41 -28.80 -11.76
N GLY A 323 4.30 -28.10 -11.53
CA GLY A 323 3.51 -27.44 -12.56
C GLY A 323 3.89 -25.99 -12.86
N MET A 324 4.89 -25.43 -12.14
CA MET A 324 5.22 -23.99 -12.23
C MET A 324 6.73 -23.75 -12.36
N PRO A 325 7.36 -24.16 -13.49
CA PRO A 325 8.80 -23.98 -13.72
C PRO A 325 9.19 -22.50 -13.75
N LYS A 326 10.23 -22.15 -12.98
CA LYS A 326 10.72 -20.77 -12.82
C LYS A 326 11.38 -20.28 -14.10
N LEU A 327 10.97 -19.09 -14.55
CA LEU A 327 11.60 -18.37 -15.65
C LEU A 327 12.94 -17.78 -15.25
N ASN A 328 13.91 -17.88 -16.15
CA ASN A 328 15.22 -17.25 -16.03
C ASN A 328 15.16 -15.80 -16.55
N THR A 329 14.84 -14.88 -15.68
CA THR A 329 14.73 -13.44 -16.01
C THR A 329 16.08 -12.75 -16.20
N GLU A 330 17.22 -13.48 -16.09
CA GLU A 330 18.53 -13.01 -16.54
C GLU A 330 18.74 -13.26 -18.05
N ASN A 331 17.95 -14.15 -18.67
CA ASN A 331 18.04 -14.46 -20.09
C ASN A 331 17.43 -13.33 -20.94
N PRO A 332 18.18 -12.78 -21.94
CA PRO A 332 17.69 -11.65 -22.76
C PRO A 332 16.39 -11.94 -23.52
N ASP A 333 16.20 -13.18 -24.00
CA ASP A 333 14.99 -13.56 -24.73
C ASP A 333 13.77 -13.64 -23.80
N VAL A 334 13.96 -14.11 -22.57
CA VAL A 334 12.91 -14.10 -21.52
C VAL A 334 12.56 -12.66 -21.14
N ILE A 335 13.57 -11.81 -20.93
CA ILE A 335 13.36 -10.40 -20.61
C ILE A 335 12.49 -9.74 -21.70
N GLU A 336 12.89 -9.89 -22.99
CA GLU A 336 12.16 -9.24 -24.09
C GLU A 336 10.75 -9.81 -24.26
N HIS A 337 10.58 -11.11 -24.08
CA HIS A 337 9.26 -11.76 -24.09
C HIS A 337 8.33 -11.16 -23.00
N LEU A 338 8.79 -11.06 -21.77
CA LEU A 338 7.99 -10.53 -20.65
C LEU A 338 7.73 -9.02 -20.79
N LEU A 339 8.70 -8.25 -21.32
CA LEU A 339 8.49 -6.84 -21.64
C LEU A 339 7.42 -6.67 -22.72
N GLU A 340 7.42 -7.55 -23.76
CA GLU A 340 6.39 -7.51 -24.80
C GLU A 340 5.01 -7.87 -24.26
N VAL A 341 4.91 -8.82 -23.32
CA VAL A 341 3.66 -9.08 -22.58
C VAL A 341 3.15 -7.79 -21.92
N GLY A 342 4.01 -7.12 -21.15
CA GLY A 342 3.63 -5.86 -20.49
C GLY A 342 3.15 -4.79 -21.48
N ARG A 343 3.87 -4.63 -22.61
CA ARG A 343 3.52 -3.67 -23.68
C ARG A 343 2.20 -4.03 -24.36
N TYR A 344 1.98 -5.32 -24.65
CA TYR A 344 0.79 -5.82 -25.35
C TYR A 344 -0.49 -5.44 -24.61
N TRP A 345 -0.60 -5.77 -23.33
CA TRP A 345 -1.81 -5.51 -22.55
C TRP A 345 -2.10 -4.02 -22.38
N ILE A 346 -1.06 -3.18 -22.26
CA ILE A 346 -1.23 -1.72 -22.22
C ILE A 346 -1.77 -1.19 -23.55
N ARG A 347 -1.21 -1.63 -24.70
CA ARG A 347 -1.60 -1.13 -26.02
C ARG A 347 -2.99 -1.59 -26.43
N GLU A 348 -3.31 -2.85 -26.18
CA GLU A 348 -4.56 -3.46 -26.64
C GLU A 348 -5.76 -3.09 -25.77
N PHE A 349 -5.57 -2.92 -24.46
CA PHE A 349 -6.67 -2.79 -23.51
C PHE A 349 -6.64 -1.50 -22.69
N ASP A 350 -5.60 -0.68 -22.85
CA ASP A 350 -5.42 0.57 -22.09
C ASP A 350 -5.50 0.40 -20.57
N ILE A 351 -4.99 -0.70 -20.05
CA ILE A 351 -4.99 -0.97 -18.60
C ILE A 351 -4.24 0.12 -17.83
N ASP A 352 -4.63 0.36 -16.57
CA ASP A 352 -4.09 1.45 -15.76
C ASP A 352 -3.03 1.01 -14.76
N ALA A 353 -2.95 -0.29 -14.48
CA ALA A 353 -2.00 -0.80 -13.49
C ALA A 353 -1.61 -2.26 -13.76
N TRP A 354 -0.42 -2.61 -13.29
CA TRP A 354 0.06 -3.98 -13.15
C TRP A 354 0.23 -4.35 -11.67
N ARG A 355 -0.29 -5.49 -11.25
CA ARG A 355 0.14 -6.21 -10.05
C ARG A 355 1.11 -7.30 -10.48
N LEU A 356 2.27 -7.34 -9.86
CA LEU A 356 3.37 -8.24 -10.22
C LEU A 356 3.43 -9.36 -9.18
N ASP A 357 3.04 -10.55 -9.61
CA ASP A 357 2.99 -11.77 -8.80
C ASP A 357 4.39 -12.21 -8.38
N VAL A 358 4.53 -12.65 -7.12
CA VAL A 358 5.80 -13.17 -6.57
C VAL A 358 7.00 -12.24 -6.89
N ALA A 359 6.80 -10.93 -6.76
CA ALA A 359 7.73 -9.93 -7.28
C ALA A 359 9.12 -9.97 -6.63
N ASN A 360 9.22 -10.47 -5.38
CA ASN A 360 10.48 -10.64 -4.66
C ASN A 360 11.34 -11.80 -5.20
N GLU A 361 10.80 -12.71 -5.98
CA GLU A 361 11.51 -13.84 -6.58
C GLU A 361 12.10 -13.53 -7.99
N VAL A 362 11.74 -12.40 -8.58
CA VAL A 362 12.26 -11.92 -9.86
C VAL A 362 13.34 -10.87 -9.62
N ASP A 363 14.38 -10.87 -10.44
CA ASP A 363 15.54 -10.00 -10.24
C ASP A 363 15.20 -8.51 -10.43
N GLN A 364 15.89 -7.66 -9.65
CA GLN A 364 15.67 -6.22 -9.68
C GLN A 364 16.13 -5.54 -10.98
N HIS A 365 17.05 -6.17 -11.74
CA HIS A 365 17.47 -5.65 -13.04
C HIS A 365 16.31 -5.71 -14.04
N PHE A 366 15.57 -6.82 -14.07
CA PHE A 366 14.36 -6.96 -14.88
C PHE A 366 13.31 -5.91 -14.47
N TRP A 367 13.04 -5.72 -13.17
CA TRP A 367 12.04 -4.76 -12.70
C TRP A 367 12.37 -3.31 -13.09
N ARG A 368 13.65 -2.91 -13.06
CA ARG A 368 14.07 -1.60 -13.53
C ARG A 368 13.80 -1.41 -15.02
N ARG A 369 14.11 -2.43 -15.84
CA ARG A 369 13.79 -2.40 -17.27
C ARG A 369 12.30 -2.37 -17.51
N PHE A 370 11.54 -3.17 -16.77
CA PHE A 370 10.08 -3.21 -16.85
C PHE A 370 9.49 -1.83 -16.57
N ARG A 371 9.87 -1.19 -15.46
CA ARG A 371 9.42 0.17 -15.14
C ARG A 371 9.69 1.15 -16.27
N ILE A 372 10.92 1.21 -16.76
CA ILE A 372 11.32 2.14 -17.83
C ILE A 372 10.42 1.95 -19.06
N GLU A 373 10.23 0.71 -19.51
CA GLU A 373 9.43 0.41 -20.70
C GLU A 373 7.94 0.72 -20.50
N MET A 374 7.38 0.35 -19.37
CA MET A 374 5.95 0.54 -19.07
C MET A 374 5.62 2.02 -18.88
N LYS A 375 6.44 2.76 -18.11
CA LYS A 375 6.26 4.20 -17.91
C LYS A 375 6.49 5.01 -19.19
N ARG A 376 7.33 4.55 -20.12
CA ARG A 376 7.50 5.17 -21.44
C ARG A 376 6.24 5.05 -22.29
N LEU A 377 5.50 3.95 -22.19
CA LEU A 377 4.23 3.75 -22.90
C LEU A 377 3.07 4.50 -22.24
N LYS A 378 2.95 4.40 -20.93
CA LYS A 378 1.88 5.02 -20.16
C LYS A 378 2.49 5.62 -18.87
N PRO A 379 2.89 6.90 -18.85
CA PRO A 379 3.54 7.54 -17.70
C PRO A 379 2.74 7.41 -16.39
N GLU A 380 1.41 7.44 -16.49
CA GLU A 380 0.47 7.31 -15.37
C GLU A 380 0.13 5.84 -15.02
N LEU A 381 0.84 4.85 -15.57
CA LEU A 381 0.63 3.45 -15.20
C LEU A 381 1.06 3.21 -13.75
N PHE A 382 0.23 2.58 -12.95
CA PHE A 382 0.59 2.17 -11.59
C PHE A 382 1.25 0.79 -11.61
N ILE A 383 2.39 0.65 -10.92
CA ILE A 383 3.15 -0.60 -10.83
C ILE A 383 3.17 -1.06 -9.37
N LEU A 384 2.45 -2.13 -9.08
CA LEU A 384 2.29 -2.73 -7.76
C LEU A 384 3.05 -4.06 -7.68
N GLY A 385 3.97 -4.22 -6.73
CA GLY A 385 4.63 -5.50 -6.47
C GLY A 385 3.93 -6.29 -5.37
N GLU A 386 3.86 -7.60 -5.50
CA GLU A 386 3.55 -8.46 -4.37
C GLU A 386 4.83 -8.80 -3.63
N VAL A 387 4.98 -8.20 -2.43
CA VAL A 387 6.08 -8.47 -1.50
C VAL A 387 5.48 -8.53 -0.10
N TRP A 388 5.67 -9.66 0.59
CA TRP A 388 5.01 -9.92 1.90
C TRP A 388 5.79 -9.37 3.09
N HIS A 389 7.03 -8.97 2.90
CA HIS A 389 7.95 -8.51 3.93
C HIS A 389 8.40 -7.07 3.64
N ASP A 390 9.43 -6.57 4.34
CA ASP A 390 10.03 -5.27 4.06
C ASP A 390 10.43 -5.15 2.58
N ALA A 391 9.88 -4.16 1.92
CA ALA A 391 10.02 -3.93 0.48
C ALA A 391 10.89 -2.71 0.14
N HIS A 392 11.68 -2.19 1.08
CA HIS A 392 12.47 -0.97 0.88
C HIS A 392 13.30 -1.01 -0.41
N ASN A 393 13.92 -2.15 -0.73
CA ASN A 393 14.78 -2.30 -1.91
C ASN A 393 14.05 -2.20 -3.26
N TRP A 394 12.74 -2.37 -3.29
CA TRP A 394 11.90 -2.26 -4.50
C TRP A 394 11.20 -0.92 -4.62
N LEU A 395 11.22 -0.09 -3.55
CA LEU A 395 10.49 1.17 -3.44
C LEU A 395 11.44 2.39 -3.44
N THR A 396 12.56 2.26 -4.15
CA THR A 396 13.59 3.30 -4.30
C THR A 396 13.31 4.26 -5.46
N GLY A 397 12.17 4.11 -6.15
CA GLY A 397 11.74 4.98 -7.25
C GLY A 397 12.03 4.44 -8.64
N ASP A 398 12.80 3.34 -8.75
CA ASP A 398 13.28 2.78 -10.01
C ASP A 398 12.65 1.42 -10.39
N GLN A 399 11.76 0.88 -9.55
CA GLN A 399 11.10 -0.41 -9.74
C GLN A 399 9.58 -0.29 -9.57
N PHE A 400 9.04 -0.41 -8.35
CA PHE A 400 7.59 -0.34 -8.11
C PHE A 400 7.17 1.04 -7.62
N ASP A 401 5.91 1.38 -7.83
CA ASP A 401 5.29 2.56 -7.21
C ASP A 401 4.86 2.23 -5.77
N ALA A 402 4.41 1.00 -5.54
CA ALA A 402 3.99 0.49 -4.23
C ALA A 402 4.10 -1.03 -4.17
N VAL A 403 3.88 -1.57 -2.98
CA VAL A 403 3.67 -3.01 -2.75
C VAL A 403 2.37 -3.24 -1.99
N MET A 404 1.92 -4.49 -1.95
CA MET A 404 0.83 -4.95 -1.09
C MET A 404 1.29 -4.83 0.38
N ASN A 405 0.57 -4.02 1.19
CA ASN A 405 1.00 -3.61 2.53
C ASN A 405 0.65 -4.65 3.59
N TYR A 406 1.25 -5.83 3.50
CA TYR A 406 1.02 -6.91 4.47
C TYR A 406 1.44 -6.56 5.92
N PRO A 407 2.52 -5.80 6.18
CA PRO A 407 2.85 -5.40 7.56
C PRO A 407 1.74 -4.57 8.23
N MET A 408 1.09 -3.65 7.50
CA MET A 408 -0.06 -2.91 8.02
C MET A 408 -1.28 -3.83 8.22
N ALA A 409 -1.53 -4.73 7.25
CA ALA A 409 -2.61 -5.71 7.36
C ALA A 409 -2.45 -6.57 8.62
N GLU A 410 -1.24 -7.09 8.88
CA GLU A 410 -0.93 -7.89 10.07
C GLU A 410 -1.21 -7.12 11.37
N ALA A 411 -0.79 -5.87 11.46
CA ALA A 411 -1.06 -5.04 12.63
C ALA A 411 -2.57 -4.87 12.86
N ILE A 412 -3.34 -4.56 11.81
CA ILE A 412 -4.81 -4.40 11.87
C ILE A 412 -5.47 -5.72 12.30
N LEU A 413 -5.09 -6.83 11.70
CA LEU A 413 -5.63 -8.15 12.01
C LEU A 413 -5.32 -8.57 13.45
N ASN A 414 -4.09 -8.35 13.92
CA ASN A 414 -3.69 -8.68 15.29
C ASN A 414 -4.47 -7.88 16.33
N PHE A 415 -4.79 -6.61 16.06
CA PHE A 415 -5.52 -5.77 16.99
C PHE A 415 -7.04 -6.01 16.92
N PHE A 416 -7.65 -5.91 15.74
CA PHE A 416 -9.11 -5.99 15.61
C PHE A 416 -9.63 -7.42 15.44
N ALA A 417 -8.95 -8.25 14.62
CA ALA A 417 -9.45 -9.58 14.32
C ALA A 417 -9.00 -10.64 15.35
N HIS A 418 -7.76 -10.71 15.70
CA HIS A 418 -7.24 -11.70 16.65
C HIS A 418 -7.27 -11.23 18.11
N GLN A 419 -7.28 -9.90 18.35
CA GLN A 419 -7.19 -9.28 19.69
C GLN A 419 -5.97 -9.78 20.47
N SER A 420 -4.87 -10.04 19.79
CA SER A 420 -3.63 -10.59 20.33
C SER A 420 -2.67 -9.53 20.87
N ILE A 421 -2.92 -8.25 20.55
CA ILE A 421 -2.12 -7.10 20.97
C ILE A 421 -2.99 -6.00 21.54
N ASP A 422 -2.39 -5.13 22.36
CA ASP A 422 -3.07 -3.95 22.90
C ASP A 422 -2.95 -2.73 21.96
N ALA A 423 -3.70 -1.68 22.25
CA ALA A 423 -3.73 -0.44 21.47
C ALA A 423 -2.37 0.27 21.38
N LYS A 424 -1.54 0.15 22.43
CA LYS A 424 -0.21 0.74 22.45
C LYS A 424 0.74 0.02 21.49
N THR A 425 0.73 -1.31 21.51
CA THR A 425 1.51 -2.15 20.60
C THR A 425 1.05 -1.92 19.15
N PHE A 426 -0.28 -1.90 18.94
CA PHE A 426 -0.86 -1.58 17.63
C PHE A 426 -0.36 -0.25 17.07
N LYS A 427 -0.44 0.84 17.89
CA LYS A 427 0.10 2.15 17.49
C LYS A 427 1.57 2.05 17.07
N HIS A 428 2.40 1.34 17.81
CA HIS A 428 3.82 1.21 17.49
C HIS A 428 4.05 0.49 16.16
N LEU A 429 3.31 -0.59 15.88
CA LEU A 429 3.41 -1.34 14.62
C LEU A 429 2.95 -0.50 13.42
N ILE A 430 1.87 0.27 13.56
CA ILE A 430 1.40 1.18 12.50
C ILE A 430 2.42 2.29 12.24
N ASN A 431 2.97 2.90 13.28
CA ASN A 431 4.00 3.92 13.13
C ASN A 431 5.26 3.34 12.46
N GLU A 432 5.66 2.12 12.82
CA GLU A 432 6.80 1.44 12.21
C GLU A 432 6.55 1.19 10.72
N ALA A 433 5.36 0.71 10.34
CA ALA A 433 4.99 0.53 8.94
C ALA A 433 5.09 1.85 8.13
N PHE A 434 4.73 2.99 8.73
CA PHE A 434 4.82 4.29 8.06
C PHE A 434 6.24 4.83 7.95
N VAL A 435 7.07 4.73 8.98
CA VAL A 435 8.43 5.28 8.93
C VAL A 435 9.40 4.43 8.12
N ASN A 436 9.05 3.19 7.81
CA ASN A 436 9.86 2.31 6.96
C ASN A 436 9.94 2.76 5.51
N TYR A 437 9.04 3.65 5.05
CA TYR A 437 9.01 4.14 3.68
C TYR A 437 8.95 5.67 3.62
N PRO A 438 9.35 6.28 2.48
CA PRO A 438 9.05 7.67 2.17
C PRO A 438 7.54 7.96 2.20
N ILE A 439 7.17 9.20 2.56
CA ILE A 439 5.74 9.59 2.64
C ILE A 439 5.04 9.44 1.29
N ASN A 440 5.68 9.86 0.18
CA ASN A 440 5.12 9.73 -1.17
C ASN A 440 4.91 8.27 -1.62
N VAL A 441 5.67 7.31 -1.09
CA VAL A 441 5.41 5.88 -1.25
C VAL A 441 4.20 5.44 -0.42
N ASN A 442 4.14 5.85 0.87
CA ASN A 442 3.01 5.52 1.75
C ASN A 442 1.67 6.02 1.19
N GLU A 443 1.67 7.16 0.49
CA GLU A 443 0.47 7.75 -0.12
C GLU A 443 -0.20 6.87 -1.19
N VAL A 444 0.52 5.88 -1.73
CA VAL A 444 0.03 4.95 -2.76
C VAL A 444 0.18 3.47 -2.38
N MET A 445 0.61 3.16 -1.15
CA MET A 445 0.71 1.78 -0.67
C MET A 445 -0.63 1.07 -0.75
N PHE A 446 -0.62 -0.15 -1.31
CA PHE A 446 -1.84 -0.94 -1.52
C PHE A 446 -2.18 -1.73 -0.26
N SER A 447 -3.17 -1.27 0.48
CA SER A 447 -3.52 -1.82 1.80
C SER A 447 -4.77 -2.69 1.72
N LEU A 448 -4.72 -3.89 2.30
CA LEU A 448 -5.78 -4.91 2.25
C LEU A 448 -5.93 -5.59 3.62
N LEU A 449 -7.03 -6.28 3.84
CA LEU A 449 -7.27 -7.10 5.05
C LEU A 449 -7.39 -8.58 4.71
N ASP A 450 -7.87 -8.89 3.52
CA ASP A 450 -8.03 -10.21 2.97
C ASP A 450 -7.82 -10.19 1.45
N SER A 451 -7.59 -11.37 0.86
CA SER A 451 -7.36 -11.55 -0.56
C SER A 451 -7.71 -12.96 -1.01
N HIS A 452 -7.43 -13.28 -2.26
CA HIS A 452 -7.54 -14.65 -2.77
C HIS A 452 -6.48 -15.61 -2.19
N ASP A 453 -5.43 -15.10 -1.52
CA ASP A 453 -4.33 -15.89 -0.90
C ASP A 453 -4.47 -16.02 0.61
N THR A 454 -5.32 -15.20 1.25
CA THR A 454 -5.48 -15.16 2.70
C THR A 454 -6.91 -15.49 3.13
N PRO A 455 -7.13 -15.98 4.37
CA PRO A 455 -8.49 -16.14 4.90
C PRO A 455 -9.27 -14.83 4.88
N ARG A 456 -10.59 -14.92 4.67
CA ARG A 456 -11.47 -13.75 4.68
C ARG A 456 -11.53 -13.09 6.05
N ILE A 457 -11.64 -11.77 6.08
CA ILE A 457 -11.65 -10.98 7.32
C ILE A 457 -12.74 -11.44 8.30
N LEU A 458 -13.95 -11.76 7.84
CA LEU A 458 -15.02 -12.24 8.73
C LEU A 458 -14.67 -13.59 9.36
N HIS A 459 -13.96 -14.47 8.64
CA HIS A 459 -13.44 -15.72 9.21
C HIS A 459 -12.42 -15.45 10.32
N LEU A 460 -11.49 -14.53 10.08
CA LEU A 460 -10.46 -14.14 11.07
C LEU A 460 -11.07 -13.45 12.29
N CYS A 461 -12.19 -12.75 12.12
CA CYS A 461 -12.98 -12.16 13.20
C CYS A 461 -13.91 -13.17 13.88
N HIS A 462 -13.83 -14.49 13.58
CA HIS A 462 -14.70 -15.54 14.12
C HIS A 462 -16.20 -15.28 13.94
N GLY A 463 -16.59 -14.64 12.83
CA GLY A 463 -17.95 -14.29 12.49
C GLY A 463 -18.47 -12.99 13.14
N ASP A 464 -17.64 -12.28 13.89
CA ASP A 464 -18.03 -11.00 14.50
C ASP A 464 -17.91 -9.84 13.50
N LYS A 465 -19.05 -9.37 13.02
CA LYS A 465 -19.17 -8.29 12.03
C LYS A 465 -18.74 -6.92 12.58
N ASN A 466 -18.86 -6.69 13.88
CA ASN A 466 -18.46 -5.41 14.46
C ASN A 466 -16.94 -5.26 14.43
N ARG A 467 -16.21 -6.35 14.64
CA ARG A 467 -14.75 -6.36 14.47
C ARG A 467 -14.33 -6.15 13.02
N VAL A 468 -15.08 -6.70 12.05
CA VAL A 468 -14.89 -6.41 10.61
C VAL A 468 -15.11 -4.94 10.33
N LYS A 469 -16.18 -4.32 10.87
CA LYS A 469 -16.46 -2.89 10.71
C LYS A 469 -15.33 -2.02 11.24
N LEU A 470 -14.78 -2.32 12.41
CA LEU A 470 -13.64 -1.57 12.98
C LEU A 470 -12.37 -1.73 12.16
N SER A 471 -12.10 -2.94 11.64
CA SER A 471 -10.94 -3.21 10.78
C SER A 471 -10.99 -2.36 9.50
N PHE A 472 -12.14 -2.31 8.82
CA PHE A 472 -12.33 -1.48 7.64
C PHE A 472 -12.39 0.02 7.95
N LEU A 473 -12.95 0.43 9.09
CA LEU A 473 -12.88 1.82 9.54
C LEU A 473 -11.44 2.28 9.65
N PHE A 474 -10.59 1.49 10.32
CA PHE A 474 -9.18 1.84 10.44
C PHE A 474 -8.49 1.86 9.07
N LEU A 475 -8.64 0.81 8.25
CA LEU A 475 -8.04 0.74 6.92
C LEU A 475 -8.44 1.94 6.05
N LEU A 476 -9.74 2.24 5.97
CA LEU A 476 -10.28 3.32 5.11
C LEU A 476 -9.99 4.73 5.65
N SER A 477 -9.52 4.85 6.89
CA SER A 477 -9.07 6.11 7.49
C SER A 477 -7.55 6.29 7.46
N GLN A 478 -6.80 5.44 6.76
CA GLN A 478 -5.35 5.59 6.63
C GLN A 478 -4.94 6.09 5.25
N THR A 479 -3.69 6.60 5.16
CA THR A 479 -3.05 6.91 3.89
C THR A 479 -2.83 5.64 3.07
N GLY A 480 -2.53 5.79 1.78
CA GLY A 480 -2.43 4.68 0.85
C GLY A 480 -3.75 4.41 0.13
N THR A 481 -3.80 3.35 -0.64
CA THR A 481 -4.93 2.98 -1.49
C THR A 481 -5.51 1.65 -1.02
N PRO A 482 -6.71 1.66 -0.38
CA PRO A 482 -7.30 0.46 0.20
C PRO A 482 -7.88 -0.46 -0.87
N CYS A 483 -7.81 -1.77 -0.60
CA CYS A 483 -8.43 -2.81 -1.42
C CYS A 483 -9.43 -3.63 -0.61
N ILE A 484 -10.57 -3.90 -1.22
CA ILE A 484 -11.63 -4.78 -0.71
C ILE A 484 -11.65 -6.04 -1.57
N TYR A 485 -11.53 -7.20 -0.94
CA TYR A 485 -11.68 -8.48 -1.64
C TYR A 485 -13.16 -8.77 -1.89
N TYR A 486 -13.53 -9.21 -3.09
CA TYR A 486 -14.94 -9.42 -3.45
C TYR A 486 -15.72 -10.21 -2.40
N GLY A 487 -16.88 -9.71 -2.02
CA GLY A 487 -17.77 -10.33 -1.05
C GLY A 487 -17.45 -10.05 0.41
N SER A 488 -16.30 -9.42 0.74
CA SER A 488 -16.00 -9.04 2.13
C SER A 488 -16.93 -7.94 2.63
N GLU A 489 -17.41 -7.08 1.73
CA GLU A 489 -18.37 -6.01 2.01
C GLU A 489 -19.80 -6.51 2.32
N ILE A 490 -20.09 -7.74 1.96
CA ILE A 490 -21.41 -8.38 2.22
C ILE A 490 -21.32 -9.50 3.25
N GLY A 491 -20.16 -9.65 3.91
CA GLY A 491 -19.98 -10.59 5.00
C GLY A 491 -19.74 -12.04 4.55
N MET A 492 -19.14 -12.27 3.37
CA MET A 492 -18.69 -13.61 2.99
C MET A 492 -17.58 -14.09 3.93
N THR A 493 -17.58 -15.38 4.24
CA THR A 493 -16.58 -16.03 5.10
C THR A 493 -15.86 -17.13 4.34
N GLY A 494 -14.68 -17.53 4.81
CA GLY A 494 -13.87 -18.60 4.25
C GLY A 494 -12.47 -18.61 4.85
N GLY A 495 -11.98 -19.79 5.19
CA GLY A 495 -10.63 -20.02 5.71
C GLY A 495 -9.56 -19.89 4.61
N SER A 496 -8.46 -20.60 4.78
CA SER A 496 -7.38 -20.62 3.79
C SER A 496 -7.84 -21.14 2.43
N ASP A 497 -7.09 -20.79 1.38
CA ASP A 497 -7.28 -21.32 0.02
C ASP A 497 -7.54 -22.85 0.01
N PRO A 498 -8.56 -23.34 -0.70
CA PRO A 498 -9.50 -22.63 -1.59
C PRO A 498 -10.78 -22.10 -0.92
N LEU A 499 -10.94 -22.21 0.41
CA LEU A 499 -12.18 -21.88 1.10
C LEU A 499 -12.53 -20.38 1.04
N ASN A 500 -11.50 -19.51 0.94
CA ASN A 500 -11.68 -18.06 0.76
C ASN A 500 -12.20 -17.67 -0.63
N ARG A 501 -12.19 -18.61 -1.61
CA ARG A 501 -12.56 -18.40 -3.02
C ARG A 501 -13.97 -18.91 -3.34
N ALA A 502 -14.92 -18.74 -2.42
CA ALA A 502 -16.34 -19.06 -2.66
C ALA A 502 -16.93 -18.12 -3.72
N CYS A 503 -17.97 -18.59 -4.43
CA CYS A 503 -18.71 -17.76 -5.39
C CYS A 503 -19.33 -16.55 -4.69
N MET A 504 -19.28 -15.39 -5.36
CA MET A 504 -19.95 -14.17 -4.88
C MET A 504 -21.44 -14.45 -4.65
N GLU A 505 -21.95 -14.01 -3.51
CA GLU A 505 -23.37 -14.14 -3.17
C GLU A 505 -24.14 -12.93 -3.75
N TRP A 506 -24.90 -13.19 -4.80
CA TRP A 506 -25.68 -12.15 -5.47
C TRP A 506 -27.13 -12.06 -4.98
N ASP A 507 -27.61 -13.03 -4.21
CA ASP A 507 -28.94 -12.95 -3.59
C ASP A 507 -28.94 -11.92 -2.46
N PRO A 508 -29.66 -10.78 -2.62
CA PRO A 508 -29.68 -9.74 -1.59
C PRO A 508 -30.24 -10.21 -0.24
N ALA A 509 -31.01 -11.28 -0.20
CA ALA A 509 -31.57 -11.82 1.05
C ALA A 509 -30.50 -12.55 1.88
N LYS A 510 -29.40 -12.97 1.27
CA LYS A 510 -28.29 -13.66 1.92
C LYS A 510 -27.11 -12.73 2.25
N GLN A 511 -27.12 -11.51 1.72
CA GLN A 511 -26.07 -10.52 1.96
C GLN A 511 -26.25 -9.82 3.31
N ASP A 512 -25.14 -9.53 3.99
CA ASP A 512 -25.14 -8.64 5.15
C ASP A 512 -25.34 -7.19 4.72
N ARG A 513 -26.57 -6.73 4.80
CA ARG A 513 -26.97 -5.39 4.39
C ARG A 513 -26.41 -4.30 5.30
N ASP A 514 -26.24 -4.58 6.58
CA ASP A 514 -25.69 -3.62 7.55
C ASP A 514 -24.20 -3.40 7.30
N LEU A 515 -23.45 -4.48 7.08
CA LEU A 515 -22.03 -4.37 6.70
C LEU A 515 -21.86 -3.65 5.36
N LEU A 516 -22.68 -3.97 4.35
CA LEU A 516 -22.65 -3.31 3.04
C LEU A 516 -22.89 -1.80 3.16
N GLN A 517 -23.86 -1.38 3.97
CA GLN A 517 -24.13 0.04 4.20
C GLN A 517 -23.00 0.72 4.95
N HIS A 518 -22.41 0.06 5.93
CA HIS A 518 -21.21 0.55 6.63
C HIS A 518 -20.05 0.80 5.65
N MET A 519 -19.76 -0.16 4.77
CA MET A 519 -18.70 -0.02 3.76
C MET A 519 -18.97 1.14 2.80
N LYS A 520 -20.19 1.28 2.29
CA LYS A 520 -20.60 2.42 1.44
C LYS A 520 -20.39 3.76 2.15
N LYS A 521 -20.78 3.87 3.41
CA LYS A 521 -20.59 5.09 4.21
C LYS A 521 -19.11 5.41 4.37
N LEU A 522 -18.27 4.43 4.75
CA LEU A 522 -16.83 4.65 4.94
C LEU A 522 -16.11 5.05 3.65
N ILE A 523 -16.41 4.38 2.53
CA ILE A 523 -15.83 4.73 1.23
C ILE A 523 -16.23 6.15 0.84
N THR A 524 -17.50 6.52 1.04
CA THR A 524 -18.01 7.87 0.76
C THR A 524 -17.31 8.91 1.65
N LEU A 525 -17.18 8.63 2.94
CA LEU A 525 -16.47 9.51 3.88
C LEU A 525 -15.01 9.72 3.47
N ARG A 526 -14.29 8.62 3.16
CA ARG A 526 -12.90 8.70 2.69
C ARG A 526 -12.77 9.60 1.46
N LYS A 527 -13.64 9.43 0.46
CA LYS A 527 -13.60 10.22 -0.78
C LYS A 527 -13.92 11.71 -0.58
N ASN A 528 -14.83 12.01 0.35
CA ASN A 528 -15.32 13.37 0.56
C ASN A 528 -14.60 14.10 1.70
N THR A 529 -13.69 13.44 2.41
CA THR A 529 -12.98 14.00 3.57
C THR A 529 -11.47 13.75 3.40
N PRO A 530 -10.72 14.63 2.74
CA PRO A 530 -9.30 14.45 2.48
C PRO A 530 -8.46 14.19 3.73
N ALA A 531 -8.88 14.68 4.89
CA ALA A 531 -8.23 14.40 6.16
C ALA A 531 -8.18 12.90 6.46
N MET A 532 -9.19 12.11 6.10
CA MET A 532 -9.20 10.66 6.36
C MET A 532 -8.09 9.90 5.63
N SER A 533 -7.69 10.34 4.44
CA SER A 533 -6.60 9.72 3.66
C SER A 533 -5.25 10.41 3.84
N SER A 534 -5.16 11.44 4.67
CA SER A 534 -3.91 12.15 4.94
C SER A 534 -2.86 11.22 5.57
N HIS A 535 -1.58 11.49 5.28
CA HIS A 535 -0.47 10.82 5.97
C HIS A 535 -0.36 11.22 7.44
N ASN A 536 -0.76 12.45 7.79
CA ASN A 536 -0.68 12.96 9.15
C ASN A 536 -1.64 12.23 10.09
N ILE A 537 -1.09 11.55 11.08
CA ILE A 537 -1.84 10.88 12.16
C ILE A 537 -1.27 11.30 13.50
N ASP A 538 -2.13 11.83 14.39
CA ASP A 538 -1.77 12.16 15.76
C ASP A 538 -2.51 11.23 16.72
N TRP A 539 -1.77 10.41 17.44
CA TRP A 539 -2.32 9.50 18.45
C TRP A 539 -2.59 10.24 19.75
N LEU A 540 -3.85 10.44 20.09
CA LEU A 540 -4.29 11.17 21.29
C LEU A 540 -4.52 10.24 22.48
N LEU A 541 -4.91 8.98 22.23
CA LEU A 541 -5.04 7.91 23.22
C LEU A 541 -4.75 6.57 22.53
N SER A 542 -3.98 5.73 23.19
CA SER A 542 -3.79 4.32 22.82
C SER A 542 -3.58 3.53 24.12
N ASP A 543 -4.66 3.01 24.67
CA ASP A 543 -4.66 2.31 25.96
C ASP A 543 -5.62 1.12 25.93
N SER A 544 -5.12 -0.03 26.40
CA SER A 544 -5.87 -1.30 26.42
C SER A 544 -6.44 -1.66 25.04
N GLN A 545 -7.75 -1.54 24.84
CA GLN A 545 -8.43 -1.77 23.56
C GLN A 545 -9.10 -0.49 23.01
N THR A 546 -8.64 0.68 23.46
CA THR A 546 -9.21 1.97 23.07
C THR A 546 -8.20 2.79 22.28
N LEU A 547 -8.66 3.40 21.19
CA LEU A 547 -7.88 4.30 20.36
C LEU A 547 -8.61 5.64 20.21
N ILE A 548 -7.85 6.75 20.30
CA ILE A 548 -8.25 8.06 19.79
C ILE A 548 -7.09 8.57 18.94
N TYR A 549 -7.37 8.88 17.70
CA TYR A 549 -6.40 9.54 16.82
C TYR A 549 -7.08 10.62 15.99
N SER A 550 -6.29 11.59 15.56
CA SER A 550 -6.74 12.59 14.61
C SER A 550 -5.97 12.50 13.29
N LYS A 551 -6.65 12.89 12.24
CA LYS A 551 -6.12 12.99 10.87
C LYS A 551 -6.32 14.42 10.40
N THR A 552 -5.26 15.04 9.89
CA THR A 552 -5.33 16.44 9.46
C THR A 552 -4.90 16.60 8.01
N HIS A 553 -5.67 17.34 7.24
CA HIS A 553 -5.30 17.79 5.90
C HIS A 553 -5.59 19.29 5.79
N GLN A 554 -4.53 20.09 5.58
CA GLN A 554 -4.62 21.57 5.62
C GLN A 554 -5.22 22.06 6.94
N HIS A 555 -6.45 22.59 6.92
CA HIS A 555 -7.16 23.11 8.09
C HIS A 555 -8.28 22.18 8.58
N ASP A 556 -8.52 21.06 7.88
CA ASP A 556 -9.55 20.09 8.24
C ASP A 556 -8.95 18.98 9.12
N THR A 557 -9.52 18.81 10.31
CA THR A 557 -9.10 17.77 11.26
C THR A 557 -10.28 16.89 11.63
N VAL A 558 -10.11 15.58 11.44
CA VAL A 558 -11.07 14.55 11.81
C VAL A 558 -10.51 13.74 12.97
N PHE A 559 -11.35 13.50 13.98
CA PHE A 559 -11.04 12.69 15.14
C PHE A 559 -11.79 11.36 15.05
N ILE A 560 -11.08 10.27 15.26
CA ILE A 560 -11.65 8.92 15.25
C ILE A 560 -11.43 8.29 16.62
N ILE A 561 -12.53 7.84 17.23
CA ILE A 561 -12.56 7.20 18.55
C ILE A 561 -13.03 5.77 18.35
N ILE A 562 -12.29 4.80 18.87
CA ILE A 562 -12.58 3.36 18.71
C ILE A 562 -12.53 2.67 20.06
N ASN A 563 -13.57 1.92 20.38
CA ASN A 563 -13.59 0.90 21.42
C ASN A 563 -13.52 -0.48 20.75
N ALA A 564 -12.37 -1.13 20.79
CA ALA A 564 -12.18 -2.47 20.23
C ALA A 564 -12.41 -3.60 21.24
N SER A 565 -13.01 -3.30 22.41
CA SER A 565 -13.33 -4.30 23.43
C SER A 565 -14.74 -4.88 23.28
N ALA A 566 -14.95 -6.09 23.83
CA ALA A 566 -16.23 -6.77 23.87
C ALA A 566 -17.20 -6.20 24.94
N GLY A 567 -16.91 -5.04 25.49
CA GLY A 567 -17.75 -4.36 26.49
C GLY A 567 -17.87 -2.87 26.20
N GLN A 568 -18.89 -2.25 26.80
CA GLN A 568 -19.03 -0.80 26.78
C GLN A 568 -17.81 -0.14 27.43
N SER A 569 -17.30 0.93 26.87
CA SER A 569 -16.17 1.71 27.39
C SER A 569 -16.54 3.18 27.53
N THR A 570 -16.23 3.76 28.71
CA THR A 570 -16.30 5.22 28.91
C THR A 570 -14.89 5.79 28.83
N ILE A 571 -14.66 6.60 27.83
CA ILE A 571 -13.35 7.08 27.40
C ILE A 571 -13.22 8.54 27.79
N THR A 572 -12.17 8.91 28.52
CA THR A 572 -11.81 10.31 28.77
C THR A 572 -11.34 10.97 27.48
N LEU A 573 -11.98 12.06 27.10
CA LEU A 573 -11.66 12.78 25.88
C LEU A 573 -10.46 13.72 26.06
N PRO A 574 -9.60 13.84 25.05
CA PRO A 574 -8.52 14.82 25.06
C PRO A 574 -9.09 16.25 25.01
N SER A 575 -8.28 17.22 25.49
CA SER A 575 -8.69 18.64 25.58
C SER A 575 -9.17 19.23 24.26
N GLN A 576 -8.74 18.67 23.13
CA GLN A 576 -9.17 19.09 21.79
C GLN A 576 -10.65 18.77 21.53
N LEU A 577 -11.23 17.76 22.22
CA LEU A 577 -12.60 17.30 22.05
C LEU A 577 -13.49 17.59 23.27
N ALA A 578 -12.91 17.57 24.48
CA ALA A 578 -13.67 17.73 25.71
C ALA A 578 -14.47 19.04 25.69
N TYR A 579 -15.76 18.95 26.03
CA TYR A 579 -16.72 20.08 26.06
C TYR A 579 -16.88 20.82 24.73
N LYS A 580 -16.60 20.17 23.59
CA LYS A 580 -16.76 20.76 22.24
C LYS A 580 -18.08 20.35 21.61
N SER A 581 -18.59 21.24 20.75
CA SER A 581 -19.60 20.89 19.75
C SER A 581 -18.90 20.31 18.54
N VAL A 582 -19.32 19.11 18.12
CA VAL A 582 -18.72 18.39 17.00
C VAL A 582 -19.80 17.97 16.01
N PHE A 583 -19.39 17.80 14.75
CA PHE A 583 -20.22 17.18 13.74
C PHE A 583 -19.81 15.70 13.62
N ASP A 584 -20.74 14.79 13.88
CA ASP A 584 -20.55 13.37 13.64
C ASP A 584 -20.68 13.10 12.14
N LEU A 585 -19.54 12.73 11.52
CA LEU A 585 -19.47 12.50 10.08
C LEU A 585 -20.17 11.19 9.66
N TYR A 586 -20.25 10.22 10.59
CA TYR A 586 -20.86 8.93 10.28
C TYR A 586 -22.38 8.97 10.41
N ASP A 587 -22.89 9.59 11.47
CA ASP A 587 -24.33 9.69 11.75
C ASP A 587 -24.95 11.00 11.23
N ASN A 588 -24.13 11.92 10.69
CA ASN A 588 -24.54 13.17 10.06
C ASN A 588 -25.36 14.06 10.99
N ASN A 589 -24.92 14.26 12.24
CA ASN A 589 -25.57 15.08 13.23
C ASN A 589 -24.56 15.90 14.07
N ILE A 590 -25.05 16.91 14.80
CA ILE A 590 -24.24 17.67 15.74
C ILE A 590 -24.38 17.04 17.13
N VAL A 591 -23.23 16.81 17.78
CA VAL A 591 -23.13 16.25 19.12
C VAL A 591 -22.41 17.24 20.04
N GLN A 592 -22.96 17.48 21.23
CA GLN A 592 -22.27 18.19 22.29
C GLN A 592 -21.56 17.18 23.19
N LEU A 593 -20.23 17.22 23.15
CA LEU A 593 -19.41 16.33 23.96
C LEU A 593 -19.27 16.83 25.41
N SER A 594 -19.13 15.90 26.36
CA SER A 594 -18.66 16.15 27.73
C SER A 594 -17.13 15.99 27.81
N ASP A 595 -16.58 15.73 28.98
CA ASP A 595 -15.19 15.34 29.18
C ASP A 595 -14.98 13.84 28.90
N THR A 596 -16.06 13.08 28.72
CA THR A 596 -16.03 11.66 28.40
C THR A 596 -16.94 11.34 27.21
N CYS A 597 -16.64 10.23 26.52
CA CYS A 597 -17.46 9.61 25.50
C CYS A 597 -17.70 8.16 25.86
N THR A 598 -18.93 7.70 25.83
CA THR A 598 -19.26 6.29 26.07
C THR A 598 -19.60 5.62 24.75
N LEU A 599 -18.81 4.59 24.41
CA LEU A 599 -19.02 3.77 23.22
C LEU A 599 -19.47 2.35 23.63
N PRO A 600 -20.41 1.75 22.88
CA PRO A 600 -20.79 0.35 23.08
C PRO A 600 -19.61 -0.60 22.80
N GLU A 601 -19.81 -1.90 22.98
CA GLU A 601 -18.89 -2.93 22.52
C GLU A 601 -18.58 -2.76 21.02
N TYR A 602 -17.31 -2.82 20.64
CA TYR A 602 -16.84 -2.62 19.27
C TYR A 602 -17.41 -1.35 18.61
N GLY A 603 -17.64 -0.30 19.42
CA GLY A 603 -18.20 0.97 18.96
C GLY A 603 -17.15 1.94 18.49
N PHE A 604 -17.57 2.92 17.71
CA PHE A 604 -16.70 3.99 17.20
C PHE A 604 -17.46 5.30 17.02
N ALA A 605 -16.70 6.40 16.85
CA ALA A 605 -17.22 7.70 16.45
C ALA A 605 -16.22 8.41 15.53
N ILE A 606 -16.73 9.24 14.59
CA ILE A 606 -15.92 10.00 13.64
C ILE A 606 -16.38 11.46 13.71
N TYR A 607 -15.57 12.32 14.34
CA TYR A 607 -15.94 13.70 14.64
C TYR A 607 -15.10 14.72 13.90
N ARG A 608 -15.75 15.82 13.49
CA ARG A 608 -15.11 17.06 13.03
C ARG A 608 -15.52 18.18 13.97
N LEU A 609 -14.59 19.06 14.35
CA LEU A 609 -14.95 20.22 15.19
C LEU A 609 -15.97 21.10 14.45
N HIS A 610 -17.06 21.44 15.12
CA HIS A 610 -18.05 22.35 14.59
C HIS A 610 -17.65 23.79 14.91
N THR A 611 -17.38 24.60 13.88
CA THR A 611 -17.10 26.03 14.03
C THR A 611 -18.40 26.80 13.83
N THR A 612 -18.76 27.66 14.78
CA THR A 612 -20.01 28.47 14.78
C THR A 612 -20.12 29.48 13.62
N GLY A 613 -19.19 29.44 12.66
CA GLY A 613 -19.22 30.22 11.41
C GLY A 613 -19.68 29.45 10.17
N ASP A 614 -19.77 28.12 10.25
CA ASP A 614 -20.21 27.26 9.15
C ASP A 614 -21.76 27.20 9.08
N SER A 615 -22.39 28.28 8.61
CA SER A 615 -23.79 28.27 8.21
C SER A 615 -24.03 27.58 6.85
N GLN A 616 -23.01 26.89 6.32
CA GLN A 616 -23.16 25.99 5.18
C GLN A 616 -23.08 24.56 5.66
N SER A 617 -24.24 23.88 5.75
CA SER A 617 -24.31 22.43 5.63
C SER A 617 -23.36 22.02 4.49
N PRO A 618 -22.52 20.97 4.65
CA PRO A 618 -21.70 20.50 3.55
C PRO A 618 -22.63 20.30 2.37
N THR A 619 -22.39 21.03 1.30
CA THR A 619 -23.16 20.99 0.07
C THR A 619 -23.16 19.53 -0.37
N LEU A 620 -24.29 18.85 -0.15
CA LEU A 620 -24.56 17.60 -0.84
C LEU A 620 -24.39 17.90 -2.33
N ILE A 621 -23.25 17.54 -2.88
CA ILE A 621 -23.09 17.48 -4.32
C ILE A 621 -24.19 16.55 -4.79
N LYS A 622 -25.21 17.13 -5.40
CA LYS A 622 -26.27 16.40 -6.09
C LYS A 622 -25.60 15.55 -7.15
N SER A 623 -25.21 14.36 -6.79
CA SER A 623 -24.85 13.32 -7.73
C SER A 623 -26.13 12.75 -8.30
N ALA A 624 -26.15 12.71 -9.62
CA ALA A 624 -27.05 11.98 -10.49
C ALA A 624 -28.51 12.48 -10.56
N ARG A 625 -28.81 13.16 -11.65
CA ARG A 625 -30.12 13.16 -12.26
C ARG A 625 -30.63 11.74 -12.35
N VAL A 626 -31.55 11.36 -11.50
CA VAL A 626 -32.46 10.26 -11.76
C VAL A 626 -33.31 10.70 -12.95
N ILE A 627 -33.06 10.12 -14.10
CA ILE A 627 -34.00 10.16 -15.22
C ILE A 627 -35.14 9.21 -14.82
N ALA A 628 -36.17 9.77 -14.24
CA ALA A 628 -37.45 9.12 -14.14
C ALA A 628 -38.02 9.07 -15.56
N ASN A 629 -37.96 7.92 -16.22
CA ASN A 629 -38.76 7.67 -17.39
C ASN A 629 -40.19 7.42 -16.93
N ASP A 630 -41.03 8.42 -17.16
CA ASP A 630 -42.48 8.26 -17.24
C ASP A 630 -42.82 7.21 -18.31
N LEU A 631 -43.19 6.03 -17.87
CA LEU A 631 -43.91 5.06 -18.68
C LEU A 631 -45.37 5.03 -18.20
N THR A 632 -46.13 6.05 -18.66
CA THR A 632 -47.60 5.91 -18.82
C THR A 632 -47.97 6.69 -20.06
N ARG A 633 -48.24 5.95 -21.16
CA ARG A 633 -49.38 6.11 -22.08
C ARG A 633 -49.13 5.40 -23.42
N GLU A 634 -50.04 4.54 -23.66
CA GLU A 634 -50.55 3.81 -24.84
C GLU A 634 -49.88 2.50 -25.20
#